data_f36f8108e030a7baf26c3ae05a4e7b64
#
_entry.id   f36f8108e030a7baf26c3ae05a4e7b64
#
_cell.length_a   1.000
_cell.length_b   1.000
_cell.length_c   1.000
_cell.angle_alpha   90.00
_cell.angle_beta   90.00
_cell.angle_gamma   90.00
#
_symmetry.space_group_name_H-M   'P 1'
#
loop_
_entity.id
_entity.type
_entity.pdbx_description
1 polymer ?
#
loop_
_entity_poly.entity_id
_entity_poly.type
_entity_poly.pdbx_seq_one_letter_code
_entity_poly.pdbx_strand_id
1 'polypeptide(L)'
;MIWLPHPPLPVSADLEKGFGDSPQSCAQTIQAAAATGLVGGSIEDHTGEKSDPIYSFDLAVARIGTACVARDALKTDFVLTARCENFLWERPDLSDTIRRLQAFEAAGADVLYAPGLHDLETIKTVCRNVTKPVNVVMGMPGAVFDLTQLAEAGVKRVSVGSALARLALARLALVAFVTGAREMIEDGSFHFGDRALEFAKIETHFAP
;
A
#
# COMPACT_ATOMS: atom_id res chain seq x y z
N MET A 1 -3.22 13.12 16.87
CA MET A 1 -2.15 12.10 16.85
C MET A 1 -2.56 11.05 17.87
N ILE A 2 -2.99 9.87 17.41
CA ILE A 2 -3.44 8.79 18.32
C ILE A 2 -2.16 8.09 18.80
N TRP A 3 -1.80 8.30 20.04
CA TRP A 3 -0.75 7.58 20.73
C TRP A 3 -1.31 6.24 21.18
N LEU A 4 -0.88 5.13 20.54
CA LEU A 4 -1.07 3.79 21.08
C LEU A 4 0.15 3.45 21.95
N PRO A 5 -0.01 3.20 23.24
CA PRO A 5 1.10 2.70 24.06
C PRO A 5 1.31 1.21 23.77
N HIS A 6 2.48 0.89 23.23
CA HIS A 6 3.18 -0.39 23.23
C HIS A 6 2.61 -1.63 22.55
N PRO A 7 3.53 -2.41 21.92
CA PRO A 7 4.81 -1.93 21.39
C PRO A 7 4.56 -1.04 20.19
N PRO A 8 5.46 -0.11 19.87
CA PRO A 8 5.30 0.70 18.67
C PRO A 8 5.25 -0.25 17.46
N LEU A 9 4.12 -0.29 16.80
CA LEU A 9 3.98 -1.06 15.58
C LEU A 9 4.94 -0.46 14.54
N PRO A 10 5.70 -1.30 13.82
CA PRO A 10 6.51 -0.81 12.71
C PRO A 10 5.59 -0.20 11.65
N VAL A 11 5.87 1.06 11.28
CA VAL A 11 5.07 1.78 10.28
C VAL A 11 5.83 1.85 8.97
N SER A 12 5.16 1.43 7.90
CA SER A 12 5.62 1.57 6.51
C SER A 12 4.66 2.47 5.74
N ALA A 13 5.19 3.31 4.85
CA ALA A 13 4.39 4.25 4.07
C ALA A 13 4.33 3.88 2.59
N ASP A 14 3.21 4.22 1.96
CA ASP A 14 3.13 4.35 0.52
C ASP A 14 3.72 5.71 0.15
N LEU A 15 4.88 5.69 -0.51
CA LEU A 15 5.61 6.90 -0.91
C LEU A 15 5.36 7.25 -2.38
N GLU A 16 4.37 6.61 -2.99
CA GLU A 16 3.98 6.83 -4.38
C GLU A 16 5.21 6.75 -5.32
N LYS A 17 5.33 7.67 -6.25
CA LYS A 17 6.51 7.78 -7.12
C LYS A 17 7.72 8.45 -6.46
N GLY A 18 7.73 8.70 -5.15
CA GLY A 18 8.83 9.39 -4.45
C GLY A 18 8.81 10.90 -4.62
N PHE A 19 7.61 11.50 -4.82
CA PHE A 19 7.33 12.94 -4.89
C PHE A 19 8.15 13.73 -5.92
N GLY A 20 8.65 13.06 -6.95
CA GLY A 20 9.37 13.65 -8.08
C GLY A 20 9.76 12.60 -9.11
N ASP A 21 10.19 13.05 -10.28
CA ASP A 21 10.45 12.16 -11.42
C ASP A 21 11.89 11.66 -11.47
N SER A 22 12.82 12.40 -10.89
CA SER A 22 14.23 12.03 -10.91
C SER A 22 14.57 10.90 -9.95
N PRO A 23 15.62 10.10 -10.22
CA PRO A 23 16.15 9.13 -9.26
C PRO A 23 16.51 9.77 -7.91
N GLN A 24 17.01 11.00 -7.92
CA GLN A 24 17.39 11.76 -6.72
C GLN A 24 16.19 12.09 -5.83
N SER A 25 15.02 12.32 -6.42
CA SER A 25 13.78 12.53 -5.64
C SER A 25 13.45 11.28 -4.81
N CYS A 26 13.62 10.07 -5.35
CA CYS A 26 13.42 8.84 -4.62
C CYS A 26 14.40 8.73 -3.43
N ALA A 27 15.68 9.05 -3.63
CA ALA A 27 16.66 9.04 -2.55
C ALA A 27 16.31 10.00 -1.42
N GLN A 28 15.94 11.24 -1.76
CA GLN A 28 15.52 12.26 -0.80
C GLN A 28 14.27 11.82 -0.02
N THR A 29 13.31 11.22 -0.71
CA THR A 29 12.09 10.68 -0.10
C THR A 29 12.38 9.57 0.91
N ILE A 30 13.27 8.62 0.58
CA ILE A 30 13.67 7.56 1.51
C ILE A 30 14.35 8.14 2.76
N GLN A 31 15.25 9.10 2.59
CA GLN A 31 15.92 9.76 3.70
C GLN A 31 14.94 10.52 4.62
N ALA A 32 14.02 11.28 4.00
CA ALA A 32 12.99 12.02 4.72
C ALA A 32 12.02 11.07 5.47
N ALA A 33 11.59 9.99 4.83
CA ALA A 33 10.73 8.98 5.43
C ALA A 33 11.39 8.31 6.65
N ALA A 34 12.64 7.89 6.53
CA ALA A 34 13.38 7.29 7.64
C ALA A 34 13.58 8.27 8.80
N ALA A 35 13.83 9.57 8.53
CA ALA A 35 13.96 10.60 9.54
C ALA A 35 12.69 10.82 10.39
N THR A 36 11.52 10.41 9.90
CA THR A 36 10.26 10.45 10.67
C THR A 36 10.02 9.23 11.55
N GLY A 37 10.91 8.24 11.51
CA GLY A 37 10.78 6.97 12.25
C GLY A 37 10.05 5.87 11.48
N LEU A 38 9.77 6.05 10.19
CA LEU A 38 9.28 4.98 9.34
C LEU A 38 10.36 3.90 9.17
N VAL A 39 9.94 2.64 9.18
CA VAL A 39 10.81 1.46 9.01
C VAL A 39 10.65 0.81 7.63
N GLY A 40 9.96 1.45 6.73
CA GLY A 40 9.80 0.99 5.36
C GLY A 40 8.96 1.94 4.52
N GLY A 41 9.00 1.72 3.21
CA GLY A 41 8.19 2.46 2.24
C GLY A 41 8.15 1.77 0.89
N SER A 42 7.21 2.18 0.05
CA SER A 42 7.14 1.73 -1.33
C SER A 42 7.41 2.87 -2.31
N ILE A 43 8.14 2.57 -3.38
CA ILE A 43 8.32 3.46 -4.55
C ILE A 43 7.78 2.73 -5.77
N GLU A 44 6.98 3.42 -6.56
CA GLU A 44 6.35 2.89 -7.76
C GLU A 44 6.91 3.48 -9.05
N ASP A 45 6.70 2.75 -10.16
CA ASP A 45 7.09 3.18 -11.50
C ASP A 45 5.97 3.94 -12.25
N HIS A 46 4.91 4.37 -11.53
CA HIS A 46 3.87 5.24 -12.06
C HIS A 46 4.35 6.69 -12.18
N THR A 47 4.05 7.34 -13.32
CA THR A 47 4.50 8.73 -13.59
C THR A 47 3.62 9.79 -12.96
N GLY A 48 2.36 9.47 -12.65
CA GLY A 48 1.31 10.43 -12.31
C GLY A 48 0.52 10.94 -13.51
N GLU A 49 0.97 10.65 -14.74
CA GLU A 49 0.33 11.11 -15.98
C GLU A 49 -0.47 9.98 -16.64
N LYS A 50 -1.76 10.20 -16.87
CA LYS A 50 -2.63 9.18 -17.49
C LYS A 50 -2.25 8.82 -18.92
N SER A 51 -1.70 9.77 -19.67
CA SER A 51 -1.32 9.58 -21.07
C SER A 51 -0.06 8.74 -21.24
N ASP A 52 0.82 8.74 -20.24
CA ASP A 52 2.04 7.92 -20.19
C ASP A 52 2.27 7.44 -18.75
N PRO A 53 1.47 6.46 -18.29
CA PRO A 53 1.36 6.16 -16.86
C PRO A 53 2.58 5.48 -16.25
N ILE A 54 3.46 4.87 -17.05
CA ILE A 54 4.57 4.05 -16.54
C ILE A 54 5.91 4.61 -17.06
N TYR A 55 6.84 4.87 -16.16
CA TYR A 55 8.19 5.29 -16.54
C TYR A 55 8.86 4.28 -17.48
N SER A 56 9.72 4.78 -18.37
CA SER A 56 10.58 3.91 -19.16
C SER A 56 11.33 2.93 -18.26
N PHE A 57 11.64 1.75 -18.79
CA PHE A 57 12.31 0.70 -18.04
C PHE A 57 13.58 1.20 -17.34
N ASP A 58 14.46 1.87 -18.08
CA ASP A 58 15.75 2.33 -17.56
C ASP A 58 15.58 3.39 -16.46
N LEU A 59 14.63 4.31 -16.63
CA LEU A 59 14.35 5.32 -15.61
C LEU A 59 13.74 4.69 -14.36
N ALA A 60 12.79 3.75 -14.49
CA ALA A 60 12.21 3.05 -13.37
C ALA A 60 13.29 2.30 -12.55
N VAL A 61 14.19 1.58 -13.22
CA VAL A 61 15.31 0.86 -12.57
C VAL A 61 16.27 1.84 -11.89
N ALA A 62 16.64 2.94 -12.55
CA ALA A 62 17.52 3.95 -11.97
C ALA A 62 16.91 4.59 -10.71
N ARG A 63 15.58 4.83 -10.69
CA ARG A 63 14.85 5.37 -9.55
C ARG A 63 14.91 4.43 -8.35
N ILE A 64 14.62 3.14 -8.57
CA ILE A 64 14.69 2.13 -7.50
C ILE A 64 16.14 1.95 -7.02
N GLY A 65 17.10 1.86 -7.94
CA GLY A 65 18.52 1.73 -7.56
C GLY A 65 19.02 2.90 -6.70
N THR A 66 18.64 4.13 -7.04
CA THR A 66 19.03 5.31 -6.26
C THR A 66 18.33 5.33 -4.88
N ALA A 67 17.07 4.88 -4.81
CA ALA A 67 16.37 4.68 -3.54
C ALA A 67 17.06 3.61 -2.67
N CYS A 68 17.51 2.50 -3.26
CA CYS A 68 18.25 1.44 -2.55
C CYS A 68 19.57 1.97 -1.96
N VAL A 69 20.34 2.72 -2.74
CA VAL A 69 21.59 3.33 -2.28
C VAL A 69 21.33 4.27 -1.09
N ALA A 70 20.27 5.08 -1.16
CA ALA A 70 19.88 5.96 -0.07
C ALA A 70 19.46 5.19 1.18
N ARG A 71 18.69 4.10 1.03
CA ARG A 71 18.28 3.19 2.09
C ARG A 71 19.51 2.53 2.76
N ASP A 72 20.47 2.04 1.98
CA ASP A 72 21.68 1.36 2.50
C ASP A 72 22.59 2.31 3.29
N ALA A 73 22.51 3.62 3.04
CA ALA A 73 23.22 4.64 3.78
C ALA A 73 22.55 5.04 5.11
N LEU A 74 21.33 4.56 5.40
CA LEU A 74 20.63 4.83 6.65
C LEU A 74 21.32 4.12 7.82
N LYS A 75 21.16 4.68 9.03
CA LYS A 75 21.64 4.06 10.28
C LYS A 75 20.61 3.15 10.94
N THR A 76 19.42 3.09 10.37
CA THR A 76 18.28 2.31 10.86
C THR A 76 17.82 1.35 9.77
N ASP A 77 17.23 0.24 10.16
CA ASP A 77 16.63 -0.69 9.22
C ASP A 77 15.44 -0.03 8.51
N PHE A 78 15.41 -0.20 7.20
CA PHE A 78 14.32 0.32 6.35
C PHE A 78 14.05 -0.65 5.21
N VAL A 79 12.83 -1.13 5.11
CA VAL A 79 12.40 -2.06 4.06
C VAL A 79 11.86 -1.30 2.84
N LEU A 80 12.56 -1.39 1.71
CA LEU A 80 12.13 -0.77 0.46
C LEU A 80 11.34 -1.76 -0.40
N THR A 81 10.07 -1.42 -0.67
CA THR A 81 9.20 -2.14 -1.59
C THR A 81 9.21 -1.45 -2.95
N ALA A 82 9.64 -2.14 -4.00
CA ALA A 82 9.58 -1.65 -5.37
C ALA A 82 8.27 -2.11 -6.04
N ARG A 83 7.52 -1.18 -6.64
CA ARG A 83 6.23 -1.45 -7.28
C ARG A 83 6.32 -1.30 -8.78
N CYS A 84 5.77 -2.30 -9.49
CA CYS A 84 5.51 -2.27 -10.93
C CYS A 84 4.01 -2.11 -11.17
N GLU A 85 3.60 -0.98 -11.70
CA GLU A 85 2.22 -0.54 -11.78
C GLU A 85 1.50 -0.97 -13.08
N ASN A 86 2.14 -1.74 -13.94
CA ASN A 86 1.60 -2.14 -15.25
C ASN A 86 0.14 -2.60 -15.21
N PHE A 87 -0.18 -3.57 -14.35
CA PHE A 87 -1.52 -4.14 -14.28
C PHE A 87 -2.57 -3.18 -13.72
N LEU A 88 -2.18 -2.28 -12.82
CA LEU A 88 -3.09 -1.31 -12.23
C LEU A 88 -3.45 -0.20 -13.21
N TRP A 89 -2.58 0.06 -14.19
CA TRP A 89 -2.75 1.12 -15.20
C TRP A 89 -3.06 0.56 -16.59
N GLU A 90 -3.83 -0.55 -16.65
CA GLU A 90 -4.37 -1.14 -17.87
C GLU A 90 -3.30 -1.54 -18.91
N ARG A 91 -2.09 -1.87 -18.43
CA ARG A 91 -1.00 -2.43 -19.21
C ARG A 91 -0.68 -3.86 -18.75
N PRO A 92 -1.56 -4.85 -18.96
CA PRO A 92 -1.42 -6.19 -18.41
C PRO A 92 -0.37 -7.02 -19.18
N ASP A 93 0.87 -6.53 -19.24
CA ASP A 93 2.01 -7.23 -19.81
C ASP A 93 2.77 -7.94 -18.69
N LEU A 94 2.53 -9.24 -18.55
CA LEU A 94 3.18 -10.07 -17.54
C LEU A 94 4.69 -10.20 -17.78
N SER A 95 5.12 -10.25 -19.04
CA SER A 95 6.53 -10.37 -19.40
C SER A 95 7.31 -9.12 -18.99
N ASP A 96 6.80 -7.93 -19.33
CA ASP A 96 7.42 -6.67 -18.92
C ASP A 96 7.36 -6.48 -17.40
N THR A 97 6.27 -6.89 -16.76
CA THR A 97 6.14 -6.82 -15.28
C THR A 97 7.20 -7.68 -14.61
N ILE A 98 7.38 -8.94 -15.01
CA ILE A 98 8.42 -9.82 -14.46
C ILE A 98 9.81 -9.24 -14.72
N ARG A 99 10.08 -8.77 -15.93
CA ARG A 99 11.35 -8.13 -16.28
C ARG A 99 11.68 -6.93 -15.39
N ARG A 100 10.68 -6.06 -15.11
CA ARG A 100 10.83 -4.91 -14.21
C ARG A 100 11.10 -5.36 -12.77
N LEU A 101 10.31 -6.30 -12.25
CA LEU A 101 10.49 -6.81 -10.89
C LEU A 101 11.89 -7.45 -10.71
N GLN A 102 12.38 -8.21 -11.68
CA GLN A 102 13.73 -8.76 -11.68
C GLN A 102 14.81 -7.65 -11.69
N ALA A 103 14.60 -6.60 -12.46
CA ALA A 103 15.51 -5.47 -12.48
C ALA A 103 15.47 -4.66 -11.16
N PHE A 104 14.32 -4.51 -10.54
CA PHE A 104 14.18 -3.88 -9.22
C PHE A 104 14.84 -4.71 -8.12
N GLU A 105 14.70 -6.05 -8.19
CA GLU A 105 15.42 -6.98 -7.32
C GLU A 105 16.94 -6.84 -7.47
N ALA A 106 17.44 -6.85 -8.70
CA ALA A 106 18.85 -6.67 -9.02
C ALA A 106 19.38 -5.29 -8.57
N ALA A 107 18.53 -4.26 -8.60
CA ALA A 107 18.84 -2.92 -8.08
C ALA A 107 18.84 -2.84 -6.55
N GLY A 108 18.41 -3.91 -5.83
CA GLY A 108 18.52 -4.02 -4.39
C GLY A 108 17.21 -3.87 -3.61
N ALA A 109 16.05 -3.84 -4.25
CA ALA A 109 14.76 -3.80 -3.55
C ALA A 109 14.60 -4.99 -2.59
N ASP A 110 13.98 -4.77 -1.41
CA ASP A 110 13.78 -5.81 -0.40
C ASP A 110 12.51 -6.60 -0.64
N VAL A 111 11.47 -5.95 -1.14
CA VAL A 111 10.16 -6.52 -1.44
C VAL A 111 9.72 -6.05 -2.82
N LEU A 112 9.11 -6.95 -3.58
CA LEU A 112 8.57 -6.68 -4.91
C LEU A 112 7.04 -6.65 -4.86
N TYR A 113 6.45 -5.78 -5.66
CA TYR A 113 5.00 -5.65 -5.66
C TYR A 113 4.50 -5.26 -7.05
N ALA A 114 3.54 -6.04 -7.56
CA ALA A 114 2.78 -5.71 -8.76
C ALA A 114 1.29 -5.72 -8.40
N PRO A 115 0.68 -4.55 -8.10
CA PRO A 115 -0.74 -4.46 -7.86
C PRO A 115 -1.55 -4.78 -9.13
N GLY A 116 -2.78 -5.25 -8.95
CA GLY A 116 -3.67 -5.52 -10.06
C GLY A 116 -3.59 -6.93 -10.64
N LEU A 117 -2.79 -7.82 -10.07
CA LEU A 117 -2.83 -9.25 -10.44
C LEU A 117 -4.14 -9.87 -9.94
N HIS A 118 -4.90 -10.50 -10.86
CA HIS A 118 -6.28 -10.91 -10.59
C HIS A 118 -6.47 -12.43 -10.43
N ASP A 119 -5.44 -13.24 -10.68
CA ASP A 119 -5.54 -14.69 -10.60
C ASP A 119 -4.28 -15.32 -9.97
N LEU A 120 -4.47 -16.50 -9.33
CA LEU A 120 -3.41 -17.20 -8.62
C LEU A 120 -2.28 -17.70 -9.53
N GLU A 121 -2.56 -18.08 -10.76
CA GLU A 121 -1.53 -18.60 -11.66
C GLU A 121 -0.58 -17.47 -12.11
N THR A 122 -1.10 -16.28 -12.36
CA THR A 122 -0.29 -15.10 -12.64
C THR A 122 0.56 -14.72 -11.42
N ILE A 123 -0.04 -14.68 -10.21
CA ILE A 123 0.68 -14.42 -8.96
C ILE A 123 1.80 -15.45 -8.75
N LYS A 124 1.51 -16.74 -8.91
CA LYS A 124 2.46 -17.84 -8.80
C LYS A 124 3.59 -17.73 -9.82
N THR A 125 3.25 -17.32 -11.05
CA THR A 125 4.24 -17.10 -12.10
C THR A 125 5.18 -15.96 -11.71
N VAL A 126 4.68 -14.84 -11.21
CA VAL A 126 5.52 -13.75 -10.68
C VAL A 126 6.43 -14.27 -9.56
N CYS A 127 5.86 -14.94 -8.54
CA CYS A 127 6.62 -15.45 -7.39
C CYS A 127 7.73 -16.44 -7.79
N ARG A 128 7.54 -17.21 -8.87
CA ARG A 128 8.56 -18.18 -9.36
C ARG A 128 9.70 -17.54 -10.15
N ASN A 129 9.48 -16.34 -10.66
CA ASN A 129 10.45 -15.63 -11.50
C ASN A 129 11.30 -14.60 -10.76
N VAL A 130 11.10 -14.45 -9.45
CA VAL A 130 11.88 -13.56 -8.58
C VAL A 130 12.31 -14.31 -7.33
N THR A 131 13.33 -13.81 -6.63
CA THR A 131 13.84 -14.43 -5.39
C THR A 131 13.46 -13.62 -4.14
N LYS A 132 13.21 -12.33 -4.30
CA LYS A 132 12.76 -11.46 -3.21
C LYS A 132 11.30 -11.70 -2.84
N PRO A 133 10.90 -11.42 -1.59
CA PRO A 133 9.51 -11.51 -1.16
C PRO A 133 8.58 -10.73 -2.07
N VAL A 134 7.46 -11.33 -2.48
CA VAL A 134 6.40 -10.67 -3.25
C VAL A 134 5.27 -10.25 -2.32
N ASN A 135 4.84 -8.99 -2.43
CA ASN A 135 3.64 -8.46 -1.80
C ASN A 135 2.44 -8.60 -2.75
N VAL A 136 1.29 -9.00 -2.22
CA VAL A 136 0.01 -8.97 -2.92
C VAL A 136 -0.99 -8.16 -2.12
N VAL A 137 -1.76 -7.30 -2.80
CA VAL A 137 -2.84 -6.53 -2.16
C VAL A 137 -4.15 -7.29 -2.26
N MET A 138 -4.85 -7.39 -1.13
CA MET A 138 -6.20 -7.96 -1.02
C MET A 138 -7.20 -6.89 -0.57
N GLY A 139 -8.50 -7.18 -0.70
CA GLY A 139 -9.55 -6.22 -0.34
C GLY A 139 -9.89 -5.20 -1.43
N MET A 140 -9.38 -5.41 -2.65
CA MET A 140 -9.86 -4.74 -3.86
C MET A 140 -11.02 -5.53 -4.48
N PRO A 141 -11.91 -4.90 -5.26
CA PRO A 141 -12.91 -5.62 -6.05
C PRO A 141 -12.24 -6.60 -7.03
N GLY A 142 -12.85 -7.76 -7.22
CA GLY A 142 -12.35 -8.80 -8.13
C GLY A 142 -11.92 -10.06 -7.40
N ALA A 143 -10.68 -10.48 -7.60
CA ALA A 143 -10.18 -11.73 -7.02
C ALA A 143 -10.08 -11.69 -5.49
N VAL A 144 -10.62 -12.71 -4.84
CA VAL A 144 -10.55 -12.92 -3.40
C VAL A 144 -9.84 -14.25 -3.15
N PHE A 145 -8.65 -14.21 -2.55
CA PHE A 145 -7.88 -15.39 -2.18
C PHE A 145 -7.67 -15.39 -0.67
N ASP A 146 -7.66 -16.58 -0.08
CA ASP A 146 -7.30 -16.72 1.32
C ASP A 146 -5.77 -16.78 1.52
N LEU A 147 -5.33 -16.69 2.77
CA LEU A 147 -3.91 -16.67 3.10
C LEU A 147 -3.19 -17.97 2.71
N THR A 148 -3.88 -19.10 2.74
CA THR A 148 -3.31 -20.42 2.38
C THR A 148 -3.03 -20.45 0.88
N GLN A 149 -4.00 -20.06 0.06
CA GLN A 149 -3.84 -19.96 -1.40
C GLN A 149 -2.70 -19.03 -1.80
N LEU A 150 -2.61 -17.87 -1.16
CA LEU A 150 -1.52 -16.91 -1.42
C LEU A 150 -0.16 -17.47 -1.00
N ALA A 151 -0.07 -18.14 0.16
CA ALA A 151 1.17 -18.76 0.62
C ALA A 151 1.63 -19.89 -0.32
N GLU A 152 0.71 -20.74 -0.79
CA GLU A 152 0.98 -21.80 -1.77
C GLU A 152 1.42 -21.23 -3.14
N ALA A 153 0.90 -20.06 -3.52
CA ALA A 153 1.35 -19.34 -4.70
C ALA A 153 2.77 -18.73 -4.56
N GLY A 154 3.33 -18.71 -3.34
CA GLY A 154 4.66 -18.18 -3.05
C GLY A 154 4.71 -16.76 -2.48
N VAL A 155 3.55 -16.16 -2.22
CA VAL A 155 3.43 -14.81 -1.62
C VAL A 155 4.00 -14.82 -0.20
N LYS A 156 4.74 -13.76 0.16
CA LYS A 156 5.35 -13.62 1.49
C LYS A 156 4.80 -12.43 2.29
N ARG A 157 4.14 -11.50 1.62
CA ARG A 157 3.52 -10.33 2.25
C ARG A 157 2.13 -10.11 1.66
N VAL A 158 1.16 -9.81 2.52
CA VAL A 158 -0.18 -9.40 2.09
C VAL A 158 -0.47 -8.03 2.66
N SER A 159 -0.94 -7.13 1.82
CA SER A 159 -1.41 -5.80 2.21
C SER A 159 -2.90 -5.66 1.89
N VAL A 160 -3.58 -4.75 2.54
CA VAL A 160 -5.01 -4.50 2.32
C VAL A 160 -5.30 -3.07 1.84
N GLY A 161 -4.27 -2.28 1.64
CA GLY A 161 -4.37 -0.88 1.20
C GLY A 161 -5.37 -0.11 2.05
N SER A 162 -6.27 0.63 1.40
CA SER A 162 -7.33 1.39 2.06
C SER A 162 -8.60 0.56 2.38
N ALA A 163 -8.60 -0.77 2.17
CA ALA A 163 -9.81 -1.57 2.24
C ALA A 163 -10.51 -1.50 3.61
N LEU A 164 -9.75 -1.60 4.70
CA LEU A 164 -10.31 -1.49 6.05
C LEU A 164 -10.84 -0.09 6.35
N ALA A 165 -10.11 0.95 5.94
CA ALA A 165 -10.57 2.33 6.08
C ALA A 165 -11.85 2.58 5.28
N ARG A 166 -11.91 2.13 4.03
CA ARG A 166 -13.11 2.22 3.20
C ARG A 166 -14.29 1.44 3.78
N LEU A 167 -14.04 0.26 4.34
CA LEU A 167 -15.06 -0.54 5.01
C LEU A 167 -15.62 0.19 6.22
N ALA A 168 -14.75 0.77 7.06
CA ALA A 168 -15.15 1.56 8.23
C ALA A 168 -15.95 2.80 7.82
N LEU A 169 -15.46 3.57 6.85
CA LEU A 169 -16.14 4.77 6.35
C LEU A 169 -17.51 4.44 5.72
N ALA A 170 -17.58 3.39 4.90
CA ALA A 170 -18.82 3.03 4.21
C ALA A 170 -19.91 2.50 5.16
N ARG A 171 -19.53 1.70 6.17
CA ARG A 171 -20.50 1.02 7.03
C ARG A 171 -20.81 1.74 8.31
N LEU A 172 -19.85 2.40 8.94
CA LEU A 172 -20.02 3.00 10.25
C LEU A 172 -20.30 4.51 10.17
N ALA A 173 -19.50 5.26 9.43
CA ALA A 173 -19.66 6.72 9.42
C ALA A 173 -20.75 7.19 8.43
N LEU A 174 -20.68 6.73 7.17
CA LEU A 174 -21.55 7.29 6.14
C LEU A 174 -23.00 6.84 6.29
N VAL A 175 -23.25 5.54 6.52
CA VAL A 175 -24.63 5.02 6.66
C VAL A 175 -25.27 5.51 7.93
N ALA A 176 -24.58 5.46 9.06
CA ALA A 176 -25.12 5.94 10.35
C ALA A 176 -25.35 7.46 10.32
N PHE A 177 -24.39 8.24 9.81
CA PHE A 177 -24.50 9.70 9.69
C PHE A 177 -25.65 10.10 8.76
N VAL A 178 -25.73 9.53 7.55
CA VAL A 178 -26.78 9.85 6.58
C VAL A 178 -28.16 9.45 7.11
N THR A 179 -28.27 8.30 7.78
CA THR A 179 -29.52 7.85 8.38
C THR A 179 -29.96 8.78 9.49
N GLY A 180 -29.08 9.17 10.41
CA GLY A 180 -29.39 10.13 11.46
C GLY A 180 -29.72 11.52 10.91
N ALA A 181 -28.99 12.00 9.91
CA ALA A 181 -29.27 13.27 9.27
C ALA A 181 -30.65 13.29 8.56
N ARG A 182 -31.03 12.21 7.90
CA ARG A 182 -32.37 12.08 7.28
C ARG A 182 -33.47 12.05 8.33
N GLU A 183 -33.32 11.28 9.39
CA GLU A 183 -34.26 11.26 10.50
C GLU A 183 -34.51 12.67 11.07
N MET A 184 -33.44 13.49 11.20
CA MET A 184 -33.58 14.88 11.61
C MET A 184 -34.34 15.75 10.61
N ILE A 185 -34.04 15.62 9.32
CA ILE A 185 -34.53 16.51 8.27
C ILE A 185 -35.95 16.10 7.82
N GLU A 186 -36.17 14.79 7.65
CA GLU A 186 -37.43 14.26 7.09
C GLU A 186 -38.47 14.01 8.16
N ASP A 187 -38.09 13.49 9.33
CA ASP A 187 -39.01 13.09 10.40
C ASP A 187 -39.04 14.10 11.58
N GLY A 188 -38.09 15.02 11.61
CA GLY A 188 -37.97 15.97 12.73
C GLY A 188 -37.66 15.27 14.07
N SER A 189 -37.09 14.06 14.03
CA SER A 189 -36.83 13.25 15.21
C SER A 189 -35.34 13.04 15.46
N PHE A 190 -34.99 12.61 16.68
CA PHE A 190 -33.59 12.46 17.13
C PHE A 190 -33.33 11.08 17.76
N HIS A 191 -34.15 10.07 17.42
CA HIS A 191 -34.02 8.71 17.96
C HIS A 191 -32.69 8.02 17.61
N PHE A 192 -31.95 8.57 16.62
CA PHE A 192 -30.58 8.10 16.34
C PHE A 192 -29.68 8.24 17.60
N GLY A 193 -29.98 9.17 18.51
CA GLY A 193 -29.25 9.35 19.77
C GLY A 193 -29.26 8.08 20.65
N ASP A 194 -30.37 7.34 20.66
CA ASP A 194 -30.53 6.12 21.44
C ASP A 194 -29.61 4.96 20.91
N ARG A 195 -29.14 5.11 19.66
CA ARG A 195 -28.23 4.15 18.98
C ARG A 195 -26.78 4.62 18.98
N ALA A 196 -26.51 5.85 19.45
CA ALA A 196 -25.18 6.39 19.55
C ALA A 196 -24.39 5.71 20.69
N LEU A 197 -23.08 5.52 20.47
CA LEU A 197 -22.22 5.05 21.54
C LEU A 197 -22.10 6.11 22.64
N GLU A 198 -22.22 5.68 23.88
CA GLU A 198 -21.97 6.52 25.04
C GLU A 198 -20.51 7.05 25.04
N PHE A 199 -20.32 8.28 25.45
CA PHE A 199 -18.99 8.90 25.53
C PHE A 199 -18.00 8.06 26.34
N ALA A 200 -18.42 7.52 27.48
CA ALA A 200 -17.57 6.65 28.31
C ALA A 200 -17.07 5.40 27.55
N LYS A 201 -17.88 4.84 26.66
CA LYS A 201 -17.45 3.68 25.81
C LYS A 201 -16.49 4.13 24.72
N ILE A 202 -16.68 5.30 24.12
CA ILE A 202 -15.76 5.83 23.13
C ILE A 202 -14.41 6.10 23.78
N GLU A 203 -14.37 6.69 24.97
CA GLU A 203 -13.15 6.99 25.72
C GLU A 203 -12.33 5.73 26.04
N THR A 204 -12.95 4.57 26.30
CA THR A 204 -12.22 3.34 26.56
C THR A 204 -11.38 2.87 25.36
N HIS A 205 -11.70 3.28 24.14
CA HIS A 205 -10.91 2.96 22.94
C HIS A 205 -9.71 3.89 22.75
N PHE A 206 -9.66 5.00 23.49
CA PHE A 206 -8.58 6.00 23.43
C PHE A 206 -7.84 6.14 24.76
N ALA A 207 -8.21 5.37 25.77
CA ALA A 207 -7.48 5.32 27.03
C ALA A 207 -6.08 4.74 26.82
N PRO A 208 -5.03 5.27 27.47
CA PRO A 208 -3.66 4.79 27.37
C PRO A 208 -3.51 3.36 27.89
#